data_e31d2d6cb8ad19866e957e1c432fbe99
#
_entry.id   e31d2d6cb8ad19866e957e1c432fbe99
#
_cell.length_a   1.000
_cell.length_b   1.000
_cell.length_c   1.000
_cell.angle_alpha   90.00
_cell.angle_beta   90.00
_cell.angle_gamma   90.00
#
_symmetry.space_group_name_H-M   'P 1'
#
loop_
_entity.id
_entity.type
_entity.pdbx_description
1 polymer ?
#
loop_
_entity_poly.entity_id
_entity_poly.type
_entity_poly.pdbx_seq_one_letter_code
_entity_poly.pdbx_strand_id
1 'polypeptide(L)'
;MSDSKLSYWYKDSVPCRESCPADTDIPGYLEAIYNDDFDKAYNINFNDNFFPEILGRVCSRPCEKSCRHGEDNNGDSVSICFSKRATGRYSEIKKPILKNKLKKTNKSILVLGGGVAGLAASAELIRFGHKVTLFEKHKSLGGMLNQGIPVFRLPRKIIEKEIKQITSLGIKIELNKNVSSSKEIENLSNNFDAVICAMGTLKPN
;
A
#
# COMPACT_ATOMS: atom_id res chain seq x y z
N MET A 1 -3.11 -15.48 -33.58
CA MET A 1 -2.50 -15.75 -32.23
C MET A 1 -3.66 -15.75 -31.24
N SER A 2 -3.82 -16.81 -30.44
CA SER A 2 -4.95 -16.87 -29.47
C SER A 2 -4.75 -15.84 -28.35
N ASP A 3 -5.82 -15.21 -27.87
CA ASP A 3 -5.81 -14.21 -26.78
C ASP A 3 -5.04 -14.66 -25.54
N SER A 4 -4.95 -15.97 -25.28
CA SER A 4 -4.20 -16.54 -24.15
C SER A 4 -2.68 -16.34 -24.24
N LYS A 5 -2.08 -16.36 -25.44
CA LYS A 5 -0.64 -16.14 -25.62
C LYS A 5 -0.26 -14.65 -25.52
N LEU A 6 -1.12 -13.76 -25.99
CA LEU A 6 -0.93 -12.31 -25.81
C LEU A 6 -1.01 -11.93 -24.33
N SER A 7 -1.98 -12.47 -23.57
CA SER A 7 -2.12 -12.17 -22.15
C SER A 7 -0.91 -12.66 -21.31
N TYR A 8 -0.28 -13.77 -21.70
CA TYR A 8 0.92 -14.27 -21.04
C TYR A 8 2.13 -13.38 -21.35
N TRP A 9 2.32 -13.00 -22.61
CA TRP A 9 3.42 -12.11 -23.02
C TRP A 9 3.34 -10.72 -22.35
N TYR A 10 2.13 -10.15 -22.23
CA TYR A 10 1.91 -8.89 -21.51
C TYR A 10 2.25 -8.96 -20.01
N LYS A 11 2.04 -10.10 -19.38
CA LYS A 11 2.34 -10.27 -17.96
C LYS A 11 3.84 -10.40 -17.68
N ASP A 12 4.58 -11.03 -18.59
CA ASP A 12 5.98 -11.40 -18.35
C ASP A 12 7.01 -10.50 -19.05
N SER A 13 6.58 -9.45 -19.76
CA SER A 13 7.47 -8.57 -20.52
C SER A 13 7.11 -7.08 -20.40
N VAL A 14 6.64 -6.66 -19.23
CA VAL A 14 6.25 -5.26 -19.01
C VAL A 14 7.30 -4.58 -18.13
N PRO A 15 8.30 -3.87 -18.71
CA PRO A 15 9.42 -3.32 -17.95
C PRO A 15 9.01 -2.40 -16.79
N CYS A 16 7.93 -1.63 -16.96
CA CYS A 16 7.42 -0.77 -15.90
C CYS A 16 6.89 -1.56 -14.69
N ARG A 17 6.29 -2.73 -14.90
CA ARG A 17 5.84 -3.61 -13.83
C ARG A 17 7.01 -4.32 -13.17
N GLU A 18 7.93 -4.89 -13.95
CA GLU A 18 9.13 -5.56 -13.46
C GLU A 18 10.01 -4.64 -12.62
N SER A 19 10.11 -3.36 -12.99
CA SER A 19 10.88 -2.36 -12.25
C SER A 19 10.17 -1.87 -10.99
N CYS A 20 8.88 -2.18 -10.81
CA CYS A 20 8.12 -1.76 -9.64
C CYS A 20 8.37 -2.72 -8.47
N PRO A 21 8.94 -2.27 -7.33
CA PRO A 21 9.19 -3.16 -6.18
C PRO A 21 7.91 -3.80 -5.61
N ALA A 22 6.74 -3.25 -5.91
CA ALA A 22 5.43 -3.78 -5.49
C ALA A 22 4.73 -4.58 -6.59
N ASP A 23 5.39 -4.86 -7.72
CA ASP A 23 4.85 -5.58 -8.88
C ASP A 23 3.46 -5.06 -9.30
N THR A 24 3.26 -3.72 -9.25
CA THR A 24 1.96 -3.11 -9.51
C THR A 24 1.54 -3.37 -10.94
N ASP A 25 0.28 -3.79 -11.13
CA ASP A 25 -0.34 -3.96 -12.45
C ASP A 25 -0.58 -2.59 -13.13
N ILE A 26 0.54 -2.02 -13.63
CA ILE A 26 0.55 -0.69 -14.25
C ILE A 26 -0.32 -0.64 -15.51
N PRO A 27 -0.21 -1.58 -16.46
CA PRO A 27 -1.08 -1.58 -17.63
C PRO A 27 -2.55 -1.65 -17.25
N GLY A 28 -2.90 -2.51 -16.29
CA GLY A 28 -4.30 -2.71 -15.90
C GLY A 28 -4.94 -1.44 -15.30
N TYR A 29 -4.23 -0.69 -14.47
CA TYR A 29 -4.83 0.54 -13.96
C TYR A 29 -4.79 1.70 -14.97
N LEU A 30 -3.83 1.73 -15.89
CA LEU A 30 -3.82 2.72 -16.99
C LEU A 30 -4.98 2.47 -17.95
N GLU A 31 -5.25 1.21 -18.28
CA GLU A 31 -6.44 0.83 -19.07
C GLU A 31 -7.74 1.24 -18.37
N ALA A 32 -7.84 1.03 -17.07
CA ALA A 32 -9.01 1.46 -16.29
C ALA A 32 -9.18 2.99 -16.32
N ILE A 33 -8.09 3.78 -16.22
CA ILE A 33 -8.12 5.24 -16.37
C ILE A 33 -8.57 5.64 -17.78
N TYR A 34 -8.07 4.96 -18.82
CA TYR A 34 -8.45 5.22 -20.20
C TYR A 34 -9.96 5.06 -20.42
N ASN A 35 -10.58 4.13 -19.67
CA ASN A 35 -12.02 3.89 -19.69
C ASN A 35 -12.80 4.74 -18.65
N ASP A 36 -12.18 5.79 -18.09
CA ASP A 36 -12.75 6.65 -17.03
C ASP A 36 -13.18 5.91 -15.75
N ASP A 37 -12.74 4.65 -15.56
CA ASP A 37 -13.03 3.85 -14.36
C ASP A 37 -11.95 4.03 -13.29
N PHE A 38 -11.97 5.19 -12.63
CA PHE A 38 -11.01 5.51 -11.56
C PHE A 38 -11.16 4.62 -10.33
N ASP A 39 -12.33 4.09 -10.07
CA ASP A 39 -12.56 3.18 -8.94
C ASP A 39 -11.91 1.82 -9.19
N LYS A 40 -12.04 1.26 -10.38
CA LYS A 40 -11.30 0.06 -10.79
C LYS A 40 -9.79 0.30 -10.76
N ALA A 41 -9.34 1.42 -11.33
CA ALA A 41 -7.93 1.80 -11.34
C ALA A 41 -7.35 1.93 -9.91
N TYR A 42 -8.10 2.52 -8.98
CA TYR A 42 -7.73 2.61 -7.58
C TYR A 42 -7.64 1.24 -6.93
N ASN A 43 -8.64 0.37 -7.11
CA ASN A 43 -8.63 -0.97 -6.54
C ASN A 43 -7.48 -1.84 -7.07
N ILE A 44 -7.11 -1.73 -8.34
CA ILE A 44 -5.93 -2.40 -8.91
C ILE A 44 -4.68 -1.95 -8.13
N ASN A 45 -4.44 -0.65 -8.04
CA ASN A 45 -3.30 -0.11 -7.30
C ASN A 45 -3.31 -0.50 -5.83
N PHE A 46 -4.46 -0.38 -5.15
CA PHE A 46 -4.59 -0.68 -3.72
C PHE A 46 -4.26 -2.13 -3.39
N ASN A 47 -4.58 -3.06 -4.29
CA ASN A 47 -4.29 -4.46 -4.07
C ASN A 47 -2.81 -4.82 -4.17
N ASP A 48 -2.02 -4.01 -4.86
CA ASP A 48 -0.59 -4.24 -5.04
C ASP A 48 0.25 -3.42 -4.06
N ASN A 49 -0.21 -2.21 -3.63
CA ASN A 49 0.64 -1.34 -2.80
C ASN A 49 -0.05 -0.51 -1.71
N PHE A 50 -1.32 -0.66 -1.40
CA PHE A 50 -2.10 -0.02 -0.33
C PHE A 50 -2.11 1.52 -0.23
N PHE A 51 -1.18 2.24 -0.86
CA PHE A 51 -1.03 3.70 -0.76
C PHE A 51 -0.94 4.37 -2.15
N PRO A 52 -1.94 4.21 -3.04
CA PRO A 52 -1.85 4.67 -4.42
C PRO A 52 -1.57 6.16 -4.57
N GLU A 53 -2.31 7.03 -3.88
CA GLU A 53 -2.17 8.47 -4.01
C GLU A 53 -0.91 9.00 -3.31
N ILE A 54 -0.54 8.44 -2.16
CA ILE A 54 0.70 8.75 -1.45
C ILE A 54 1.90 8.38 -2.33
N LEU A 55 1.96 7.13 -2.82
CA LEU A 55 3.06 6.67 -3.67
C LEU A 55 3.13 7.43 -4.99
N GLY A 56 2.00 7.80 -5.58
CA GLY A 56 1.97 8.67 -6.76
C GLY A 56 2.63 10.05 -6.54
N ARG A 57 2.85 10.46 -5.26
CA ARG A 57 3.51 11.72 -4.90
C ARG A 57 4.97 11.57 -4.48
N VAL A 58 5.33 10.45 -3.83
CA VAL A 58 6.63 10.31 -3.15
C VAL A 58 7.52 9.21 -3.72
N CYS A 59 7.01 8.35 -4.61
CA CYS A 59 7.79 7.28 -5.24
C CYS A 59 8.97 7.83 -6.06
N SER A 60 10.07 7.08 -6.11
CA SER A 60 11.26 7.36 -6.93
C SER A 60 11.07 7.08 -8.43
N ARG A 61 9.94 6.48 -8.81
CA ARG A 61 9.50 6.23 -10.20
C ARG A 61 10.39 5.31 -11.02
N PRO A 62 10.81 4.15 -10.51
CA PRO A 62 11.64 3.24 -11.31
C PRO A 62 10.91 2.76 -12.58
N CYS A 63 9.58 2.62 -12.51
CA CYS A 63 8.74 2.25 -13.65
C CYS A 63 8.76 3.26 -14.82
N GLU A 64 8.85 4.57 -14.52
CA GLU A 64 8.97 5.60 -15.57
C GLU A 64 10.36 5.56 -16.21
N LYS A 65 11.42 5.23 -15.46
CA LYS A 65 12.79 5.10 -15.97
C LYS A 65 12.94 3.91 -16.92
N SER A 66 12.24 2.82 -16.66
CA SER A 66 12.24 1.59 -17.48
C SER A 66 11.06 1.55 -18.44
N CYS A 67 10.46 2.70 -18.76
CA CYS A 67 9.33 2.73 -19.69
C CYS A 67 9.80 2.52 -21.11
N ARG A 68 9.37 1.42 -21.74
CA ARG A 68 9.72 1.10 -23.14
C ARG A 68 9.41 2.23 -24.11
N HIS A 69 8.31 2.96 -23.89
CA HIS A 69 7.95 4.10 -24.73
C HIS A 69 9.06 5.17 -24.79
N GLY A 70 9.73 5.42 -23.65
CA GLY A 70 10.85 6.36 -23.61
C GLY A 70 12.18 5.78 -24.15
N GLU A 71 12.41 4.47 -23.94
CA GLU A 71 13.63 3.79 -24.40
C GLU A 71 13.68 3.61 -25.93
N ASP A 72 12.55 3.28 -26.55
CA ASP A 72 12.46 3.00 -27.98
C ASP A 72 12.35 4.29 -28.85
N ASN A 73 12.64 5.47 -28.30
CA ASN A 73 12.47 6.78 -28.97
C ASN A 73 11.05 7.04 -29.50
N ASN A 74 10.03 6.41 -28.89
CA ASN A 74 8.62 6.62 -29.21
C ASN A 74 8.01 7.85 -28.53
N GLY A 75 8.85 8.66 -27.90
CA GLY A 75 8.48 9.87 -27.16
C GLY A 75 8.91 9.81 -25.68
N ASP A 76 8.27 10.62 -24.84
CA ASP A 76 8.55 10.63 -23.40
C ASP A 76 7.96 9.41 -22.70
N SER A 77 8.59 9.00 -21.61
CA SER A 77 8.06 7.96 -20.74
C SER A 77 6.64 8.29 -20.27
N VAL A 78 5.79 7.27 -20.20
CA VAL A 78 4.42 7.43 -19.66
C VAL A 78 4.49 7.97 -18.24
N SER A 79 3.67 8.98 -17.92
CA SER A 79 3.57 9.61 -16.59
C SER A 79 2.86 8.70 -15.57
N ILE A 80 3.46 7.54 -15.28
CA ILE A 80 2.89 6.43 -14.50
C ILE A 80 2.52 6.88 -13.08
N CYS A 81 3.41 7.60 -12.40
CA CYS A 81 3.15 8.04 -11.03
C CYS A 81 2.11 9.15 -10.94
N PHE A 82 2.00 10.01 -11.97
CA PHE A 82 0.91 10.97 -12.05
C PHE A 82 -0.43 10.27 -12.28
N SER A 83 -0.46 9.27 -13.14
CA SER A 83 -1.64 8.43 -13.36
C SER A 83 -2.04 7.70 -12.07
N LYS A 84 -1.09 7.10 -11.35
CA LYS A 84 -1.34 6.51 -10.02
C LYS A 84 -1.93 7.53 -9.04
N ARG A 85 -1.39 8.74 -8.99
CA ARG A 85 -1.94 9.83 -8.16
C ARG A 85 -3.38 10.18 -8.57
N ALA A 86 -3.69 10.18 -9.88
CA ALA A 86 -5.03 10.44 -10.39
C ALA A 86 -6.03 9.39 -9.91
N THR A 87 -5.65 8.11 -9.83
CA THR A 87 -6.54 7.06 -9.31
C THR A 87 -7.00 7.38 -7.90
N GLY A 88 -6.08 7.77 -7.00
CA GLY A 88 -6.45 8.17 -5.65
C GLY A 88 -7.28 9.45 -5.59
N ARG A 89 -7.00 10.41 -6.48
CA ARG A 89 -7.69 11.71 -6.48
C ARG A 89 -9.14 11.63 -6.97
N TYR A 90 -9.39 10.85 -8.01
CA TYR A 90 -10.70 10.80 -8.70
C TYR A 90 -11.55 9.61 -8.29
N SER A 91 -10.98 8.60 -7.60
CA SER A 91 -11.76 7.51 -7.04
C SER A 91 -12.63 7.98 -5.86
N GLU A 92 -13.86 7.50 -5.84
CA GLU A 92 -14.83 7.73 -4.76
C GLU A 92 -14.86 6.59 -3.74
N ILE A 93 -13.99 5.59 -3.88
CA ILE A 93 -13.94 4.43 -2.98
C ILE A 93 -13.62 4.85 -1.55
N LYS A 94 -14.54 4.55 -0.65
CA LYS A 94 -14.35 4.71 0.81
C LYS A 94 -13.75 3.47 1.46
N LYS A 95 -14.11 2.29 0.95
CA LYS A 95 -13.64 1.00 1.44
C LYS A 95 -13.15 0.16 0.25
N PRO A 96 -11.83 0.02 0.07
CA PRO A 96 -11.26 -0.79 -0.99
C PRO A 96 -11.62 -2.26 -0.87
N ILE A 97 -11.68 -2.94 -2.01
CA ILE A 97 -11.95 -4.38 -2.09
C ILE A 97 -10.63 -5.12 -2.18
N LEU A 98 -10.36 -5.98 -1.21
CA LEU A 98 -9.20 -6.88 -1.25
C LEU A 98 -9.48 -8.05 -2.19
N LYS A 99 -8.68 -8.20 -3.25
CA LYS A 99 -8.67 -9.38 -4.11
C LYS A 99 -8.06 -10.57 -3.36
N ASN A 100 -8.46 -11.77 -3.72
CA ASN A 100 -7.91 -13.02 -3.19
C ASN A 100 -7.96 -13.13 -1.65
N LYS A 101 -8.98 -12.53 -1.03
CA LYS A 101 -9.16 -12.61 0.41
C LYS A 101 -9.43 -14.06 0.83
N LEU A 102 -8.60 -14.59 1.72
CA LEU A 102 -8.72 -15.94 2.24
C LEU A 102 -9.82 -16.06 3.31
N LYS A 103 -10.24 -17.30 3.58
CA LYS A 103 -11.18 -17.60 4.66
C LYS A 103 -10.59 -17.20 6.01
N LYS A 104 -11.47 -16.84 6.96
CA LYS A 104 -11.06 -16.50 8.34
C LYS A 104 -10.28 -17.65 8.97
N THR A 105 -9.11 -17.35 9.51
CA THR A 105 -8.21 -18.34 10.12
C THR A 105 -8.40 -18.49 11.63
N ASN A 106 -9.18 -17.59 12.28
CA ASN A 106 -9.27 -17.41 13.73
C ASN A 106 -7.95 -17.03 14.43
N LYS A 107 -6.86 -16.87 13.68
CA LYS A 107 -5.58 -16.39 14.20
C LYS A 107 -5.64 -14.90 14.50
N SER A 108 -5.02 -14.51 15.61
CA SER A 108 -4.95 -13.16 16.14
C SER A 108 -3.51 -12.65 16.07
N ILE A 109 -3.28 -11.59 15.32
CA ILE A 109 -1.93 -11.05 15.08
C ILE A 109 -1.85 -9.63 15.66
N LEU A 110 -0.79 -9.36 16.40
CA LEU A 110 -0.45 -8.03 16.88
C LEU A 110 0.57 -7.38 15.93
N VAL A 111 0.30 -6.13 15.55
CA VAL A 111 1.24 -5.30 14.79
C VAL A 111 1.66 -4.13 15.66
N LEU A 112 2.95 -3.97 15.91
CA LEU A 112 3.53 -2.87 16.68
C LEU A 112 4.04 -1.79 15.75
N GLY A 113 3.37 -0.63 15.74
CA GLY A 113 3.68 0.54 14.93
C GLY A 113 2.71 0.77 13.78
N GLY A 114 2.09 1.96 13.78
CA GLY A 114 1.10 2.42 12.81
C GLY A 114 1.69 3.24 11.66
N GLY A 115 2.95 3.02 11.31
CA GLY A 115 3.61 3.58 10.12
C GLY A 115 3.24 2.82 8.85
N VAL A 116 3.93 3.15 7.73
CA VAL A 116 3.68 2.53 6.40
C VAL A 116 3.77 1.01 6.46
N ALA A 117 4.84 0.49 7.05
CA ALA A 117 5.08 -0.95 7.13
C ALA A 117 3.99 -1.67 7.95
N GLY A 118 3.64 -1.13 9.12
CA GLY A 118 2.61 -1.74 9.98
C GLY A 118 1.21 -1.69 9.38
N LEU A 119 0.86 -0.58 8.71
CA LEU A 119 -0.42 -0.47 8.01
C LEU A 119 -0.50 -1.43 6.82
N ALA A 120 0.56 -1.54 6.01
CA ALA A 120 0.61 -2.49 4.90
C ALA A 120 0.55 -3.95 5.40
N ALA A 121 1.35 -4.29 6.41
CA ALA A 121 1.31 -5.62 7.03
C ALA A 121 -0.09 -5.94 7.57
N SER A 122 -0.75 -4.98 8.22
CA SER A 122 -2.11 -5.16 8.74
C SER A 122 -3.11 -5.44 7.62
N ALA A 123 -3.02 -4.72 6.50
CA ALA A 123 -3.91 -4.93 5.36
C ALA A 123 -3.69 -6.32 4.73
N GLU A 124 -2.44 -6.76 4.57
CA GLU A 124 -2.11 -8.11 4.10
C GLU A 124 -2.62 -9.19 5.04
N LEU A 125 -2.41 -9.05 6.33
CA LEU A 125 -2.90 -10.01 7.32
C LEU A 125 -4.44 -10.14 7.29
N ILE A 126 -5.16 -9.04 7.09
CA ILE A 126 -6.62 -9.08 6.86
C ILE A 126 -6.95 -9.82 5.54
N ARG A 127 -6.15 -9.65 4.49
CA ARG A 127 -6.28 -10.40 3.23
C ARG A 127 -6.12 -11.90 3.47
N PHE A 128 -5.15 -12.29 4.29
CA PHE A 128 -4.93 -13.68 4.71
C PHE A 128 -5.98 -14.21 5.71
N GLY A 129 -6.97 -13.42 6.07
CA GLY A 129 -8.09 -13.86 6.92
C GLY A 129 -7.83 -13.83 8.42
N HIS A 130 -6.75 -13.17 8.86
CA HIS A 130 -6.40 -13.05 10.27
C HIS A 130 -7.16 -11.93 10.96
N LYS A 131 -7.31 -12.00 12.29
CA LYS A 131 -7.71 -10.88 13.13
C LYS A 131 -6.47 -10.04 13.43
N VAL A 132 -6.54 -8.73 13.20
CA VAL A 132 -5.39 -7.85 13.39
C VAL A 132 -5.69 -6.79 14.44
N THR A 133 -4.78 -6.67 15.41
CA THR A 133 -4.72 -5.55 16.36
C THR A 133 -3.43 -4.78 16.09
N LEU A 134 -3.54 -3.46 15.94
CA LEU A 134 -2.41 -2.58 15.69
C LEU A 134 -2.23 -1.63 16.87
N PHE A 135 -1.04 -1.62 17.47
CA PHE A 135 -0.63 -0.68 18.51
C PHE A 135 0.21 0.44 17.90
N GLU A 136 -0.11 1.68 18.25
CA GLU A 136 0.67 2.86 17.87
C GLU A 136 0.95 3.70 19.12
N LYS A 137 2.21 4.09 19.31
CA LYS A 137 2.64 4.90 20.47
C LYS A 137 2.14 6.34 20.43
N HIS A 138 1.89 6.87 19.24
CA HIS A 138 1.39 8.22 19.04
C HIS A 138 -0.15 8.26 19.03
N LYS A 139 -0.69 9.48 19.09
CA LYS A 139 -2.13 9.75 18.98
C LYS A 139 -2.69 9.60 17.56
N SER A 140 -1.83 9.39 16.57
CA SER A 140 -2.22 9.28 15.15
C SER A 140 -1.35 8.27 14.41
N LEU A 141 -1.95 7.62 13.42
CA LEU A 141 -1.28 6.71 12.50
C LEU A 141 -0.49 7.48 11.42
N GLY A 142 0.35 6.77 10.67
CA GLY A 142 1.07 7.27 9.51
C GLY A 142 2.58 7.39 9.70
N GLY A 143 3.09 7.40 10.93
CA GLY A 143 4.53 7.42 11.20
C GLY A 143 5.27 8.49 10.41
N MET A 144 6.31 8.09 9.65
CA MET A 144 7.15 9.01 8.85
C MET A 144 6.39 9.77 7.74
N LEU A 145 5.24 9.27 7.27
CA LEU A 145 4.40 10.05 6.35
C LEU A 145 3.97 11.38 6.96
N ASN A 146 3.65 11.38 8.26
CA ASN A 146 3.23 12.57 8.99
C ASN A 146 4.40 13.35 9.59
N GLN A 147 5.46 12.66 10.02
CA GLN A 147 6.54 13.26 10.80
C GLN A 147 7.72 13.71 9.94
N GLY A 148 8.00 13.02 8.82
CA GLY A 148 9.18 13.25 8.01
C GLY A 148 8.91 13.95 6.68
N ILE A 149 7.72 13.78 6.08
CA ILE A 149 7.44 14.35 4.76
C ILE A 149 6.78 15.73 4.90
N PRO A 150 7.35 16.79 4.28
CA PRO A 150 6.77 18.12 4.31
C PRO A 150 5.35 18.17 3.71
N VAL A 151 4.48 19.01 4.29
CA VAL A 151 3.06 19.13 3.90
C VAL A 151 2.87 19.53 2.45
N PHE A 152 3.76 20.38 1.91
CA PHE A 152 3.71 20.80 0.51
C PHE A 152 3.98 19.63 -0.45
N ARG A 153 4.76 18.63 -0.05
CA ARG A 153 5.03 17.42 -0.83
C ARG A 153 3.92 16.40 -0.68
N LEU A 154 3.46 16.18 0.57
CA LEU A 154 2.41 15.21 0.90
C LEU A 154 1.39 15.83 1.85
N PRO A 155 0.28 16.39 1.33
CA PRO A 155 -0.78 16.99 2.14
C PRO A 155 -1.39 15.98 3.12
N ARG A 156 -1.60 16.41 4.37
CA ARG A 156 -2.12 15.57 5.46
C ARG A 156 -3.46 14.91 5.14
N LYS A 157 -4.35 15.62 4.43
CA LYS A 157 -5.65 15.08 3.99
C LYS A 157 -5.54 13.79 3.17
N ILE A 158 -4.47 13.66 2.37
CA ILE A 158 -4.23 12.46 1.55
C ILE A 158 -3.80 11.29 2.44
N ILE A 159 -2.93 11.55 3.40
CA ILE A 159 -2.49 10.55 4.37
C ILE A 159 -3.69 10.04 5.17
N GLU A 160 -4.49 10.95 5.70
CA GLU A 160 -5.70 10.62 6.48
C GLU A 160 -6.70 9.79 5.66
N LYS A 161 -6.93 10.18 4.39
CA LYS A 161 -7.82 9.46 3.47
C LYS A 161 -7.36 8.01 3.29
N GLU A 162 -6.12 7.78 2.88
CA GLU A 162 -5.63 6.43 2.58
C GLU A 162 -5.48 5.58 3.85
N ILE A 163 -5.06 6.15 4.98
CA ILE A 163 -5.07 5.45 6.26
C ILE A 163 -6.50 5.03 6.64
N LYS A 164 -7.49 5.91 6.47
CA LYS A 164 -8.89 5.58 6.74
C LYS A 164 -9.39 4.43 5.85
N GLN A 165 -8.98 4.40 4.60
CA GLN A 165 -9.31 3.30 3.69
C GLN A 165 -8.70 1.97 4.16
N ILE A 166 -7.43 1.96 4.57
CA ILE A 166 -6.78 0.77 5.12
C ILE A 166 -7.46 0.32 6.42
N THR A 167 -7.71 1.24 7.34
CA THR A 167 -8.32 0.90 8.64
C THR A 167 -9.76 0.41 8.51
N SER A 168 -10.48 0.83 7.45
CA SER A 168 -11.82 0.34 7.13
C SER A 168 -11.88 -1.16 6.78
N LEU A 169 -10.74 -1.80 6.54
CA LEU A 169 -10.65 -3.25 6.28
C LEU A 169 -10.99 -4.08 7.52
N GLY A 170 -11.03 -3.48 8.72
CA GLY A 170 -11.40 -4.14 9.97
C GLY A 170 -10.22 -4.38 10.92
N ILE A 171 -9.20 -3.54 10.86
CA ILE A 171 -8.08 -3.54 11.79
C ILE A 171 -8.53 -2.93 13.12
N LYS A 172 -8.31 -3.63 14.25
CA LYS A 172 -8.49 -3.06 15.60
C LYS A 172 -7.30 -2.17 15.91
N ILE A 173 -7.53 -0.89 16.22
CA ILE A 173 -6.48 0.09 16.44
C ILE A 173 -6.48 0.52 17.89
N GLU A 174 -5.30 0.52 18.52
CA GLU A 174 -5.05 1.05 19.86
C GLU A 174 -3.93 2.10 19.79
N LEU A 175 -4.32 3.36 19.89
CA LEU A 175 -3.41 4.50 19.92
C LEU A 175 -2.87 4.75 21.34
N ASN A 176 -1.78 5.53 21.45
CA ASN A 176 -1.09 5.84 22.71
C ASN A 176 -0.62 4.57 23.45
N LYS A 177 -0.34 3.50 22.71
CA LYS A 177 0.21 2.23 23.22
C LYS A 177 1.70 2.15 22.88
N ASN A 178 2.54 2.49 23.85
CA ASN A 178 3.99 2.38 23.70
C ASN A 178 4.45 1.01 24.21
N VAL A 179 5.18 0.28 23.39
CA VAL A 179 5.87 -0.96 23.74
C VAL A 179 7.36 -0.66 23.62
N SER A 180 8.08 -0.72 24.74
CA SER A 180 9.44 -0.17 24.86
C SER A 180 10.52 -1.21 25.18
N SER A 181 10.15 -2.43 25.50
CA SER A 181 11.09 -3.48 25.87
C SER A 181 10.79 -4.84 25.24
N SER A 182 11.83 -5.66 25.08
CA SER A 182 11.70 -7.05 24.61
C SER A 182 10.81 -7.86 25.54
N LYS A 183 10.87 -7.62 26.86
CA LYS A 183 10.04 -8.32 27.85
C LYS A 183 8.54 -8.01 27.67
N GLU A 184 8.20 -6.77 27.30
CA GLU A 184 6.81 -6.42 26.95
C GLU A 184 6.35 -7.16 25.69
N ILE A 185 7.22 -7.27 24.66
CA ILE A 185 6.91 -8.01 23.44
C ILE A 185 6.66 -9.48 23.75
N GLU A 186 7.51 -10.11 24.58
CA GLU A 186 7.33 -11.49 25.04
C GLU A 186 6.00 -11.67 25.78
N ASN A 187 5.67 -10.77 26.70
CA ASN A 187 4.37 -10.85 27.41
C ASN A 187 3.19 -10.69 26.47
N LEU A 188 3.26 -9.82 25.49
CA LEU A 188 2.23 -9.63 24.48
C LEU A 188 2.11 -10.85 23.55
N SER A 189 3.22 -11.53 23.24
CA SER A 189 3.20 -12.73 22.39
C SER A 189 2.41 -13.88 23.00
N ASN A 190 2.23 -13.91 24.30
CA ASN A 190 1.38 -14.93 24.97
C ASN A 190 -0.13 -14.74 24.68
N ASN A 191 -0.54 -13.55 24.24
CA ASN A 191 -1.94 -13.21 23.98
C ASN A 191 -2.31 -13.19 22.49
N PHE A 192 -1.33 -13.38 21.61
CA PHE A 192 -1.49 -13.36 20.16
C PHE A 192 -0.79 -14.57 19.52
N ASP A 193 -1.28 -15.02 18.37
CA ASP A 193 -0.63 -16.12 17.63
C ASP A 193 0.71 -15.68 16.99
N ALA A 194 0.88 -14.38 16.73
CA ALA A 194 2.15 -13.79 16.28
C ALA A 194 2.19 -12.28 16.58
N VAL A 195 3.41 -11.74 16.64
CA VAL A 195 3.69 -10.30 16.79
C VAL A 195 4.58 -9.83 15.64
N ILE A 196 4.17 -8.77 14.94
CA ILE A 196 4.97 -8.12 13.91
C ILE A 196 5.49 -6.79 14.44
N CYS A 197 6.81 -6.62 14.46
CA CYS A 197 7.47 -5.39 14.85
C CYS A 197 7.70 -4.47 13.65
N ALA A 198 6.95 -3.36 13.59
CA ALA A 198 7.02 -2.33 12.55
C ALA A 198 7.21 -0.93 13.15
N MET A 199 7.99 -0.84 14.22
CA MET A 199 8.10 0.36 15.08
C MET A 199 8.95 1.49 14.47
N GLY A 200 9.58 1.26 13.32
CA GLY A 200 10.41 2.24 12.63
C GLY A 200 11.75 2.51 13.31
N THR A 201 12.47 3.53 12.85
CA THR A 201 13.85 3.86 13.24
C THR A 201 14.00 5.30 13.74
N LEU A 202 13.01 5.82 14.47
CA LEU A 202 12.96 7.24 14.91
C LEU A 202 14.03 7.63 15.95
N LYS A 203 14.79 6.67 16.49
CA LYS A 203 15.98 6.93 17.32
C LYS A 203 17.11 6.12 16.73
N PRO A 204 18.04 6.74 15.97
CA PRO A 204 19.30 6.09 15.68
C PRO A 204 20.05 5.87 17.00
N ASN A 205 20.68 4.71 17.15
CA ASN A 205 21.60 4.44 18.23
C ASN A 205 22.86 5.29 18.06
#